data_90f14c1faf26aaada25b329c27743c6e
#
_entry.id   90f14c1faf26aaada25b329c27743c6e
#
_cell.length_a   1.000
_cell.length_b   1.000
_cell.length_c   1.000
_cell.angle_alpha   90.00
_cell.angle_beta   90.00
_cell.angle_gamma   90.00
#
_symmetry.space_group_name_H-M   'P 1'
#
loop_
_entity.id
_entity.type
_entity.pdbx_description
1 polymer ?
#
loop_
_entity_poly.entity_id
_entity_poly.type
_entity_poly.pdbx_seq_one_letter_code
_entity_poly.pdbx_strand_id
1 'polypeptide(L)'
;MKFSINKENVIGIISEYTNILKDNPVKPSLAGLFIEVKNNQVVFKGANTEIELIRYANCNIEVEGQVLIKPSLLLEYIKLVESEDINFEKKDGYLIVNNAEFSILDDTTYPEIKELPSTTIAKENSLQFAMLLEKVKFLTNSSSNVDTLFNSIKLIFQDNFIELASTDSYRLIYLKKSLENMINKDILVPADSMSVIYKILKDLNEDVTLATIEDKLIVTWKDAYFSCKLLSLSFPDFRPLITNSTHDKKFEFNRDELNSSLKKVISVTKNSNDSKNVATFNFKGNQLLISGMSSNAKINQKVNMIKIGEDLKLGINCKYIKEFVDNTDKNIIIEATNSSSMLKIIEEANENYIYLVMPVNIRV
;
A
#
# COMPACT_ATOMS: atom_id res chain seq x y z
N MET A 1 -36.17 10.00 3.08
CA MET A 1 -35.25 9.41 2.08
C MET A 1 -35.75 8.03 1.73
N LYS A 2 -35.95 7.77 0.41
CA LYS A 2 -36.32 6.43 -0.06
C LYS A 2 -35.75 6.19 -1.46
N PHE A 3 -34.99 5.11 -1.67
CA PHE A 3 -34.37 4.77 -2.94
C PHE A 3 -34.03 3.28 -3.02
N SER A 4 -33.79 2.78 -4.23
CA SER A 4 -33.23 1.45 -4.47
C SER A 4 -32.00 1.50 -5.34
N ILE A 5 -31.07 0.58 -5.12
CA ILE A 5 -29.79 0.49 -5.80
C ILE A 5 -29.40 -0.98 -6.01
N ASN A 6 -28.70 -1.28 -7.10
CA ASN A 6 -28.20 -2.62 -7.36
C ASN A 6 -27.27 -3.11 -6.24
N LYS A 7 -27.47 -4.37 -5.81
CA LYS A 7 -26.77 -5.00 -4.69
C LYS A 7 -25.25 -5.02 -4.87
N GLU A 8 -24.77 -5.44 -6.04
CA GLU A 8 -23.31 -5.55 -6.28
C GLU A 8 -22.63 -4.18 -6.21
N ASN A 9 -23.26 -3.17 -6.80
CA ASN A 9 -22.77 -1.79 -6.77
C ASN A 9 -22.66 -1.28 -5.34
N VAL A 10 -23.71 -1.42 -4.53
CA VAL A 10 -23.70 -0.91 -3.16
C VAL A 10 -22.74 -1.68 -2.25
N ILE A 11 -22.58 -3.00 -2.45
CA ILE A 11 -21.56 -3.80 -1.74
C ILE A 11 -20.17 -3.30 -2.07
N GLY A 12 -19.86 -3.11 -3.35
CA GLY A 12 -18.56 -2.58 -3.80
C GLY A 12 -18.26 -1.25 -3.12
N ILE A 13 -19.18 -0.30 -3.22
CA ILE A 13 -19.03 1.04 -2.64
C ILE A 13 -18.86 0.99 -1.10
N ILE A 14 -19.78 0.33 -0.37
CA ILE A 14 -19.71 0.32 1.10
C ILE A 14 -18.45 -0.39 1.60
N SER A 15 -17.95 -1.41 0.89
CA SER A 15 -16.74 -2.13 1.27
C SER A 15 -15.48 -1.24 1.26
N GLU A 16 -15.40 -0.24 0.39
CA GLU A 16 -14.30 0.73 0.37
C GLU A 16 -14.26 1.54 1.67
N TYR A 17 -15.43 1.96 2.18
CA TYR A 17 -15.54 2.75 3.40
C TYR A 17 -15.18 1.97 4.67
N THR A 18 -15.35 0.67 4.71
CA THR A 18 -14.95 -0.14 5.89
C THR A 18 -13.44 -0.12 6.14
N ASN A 19 -12.63 0.23 5.14
CA ASN A 19 -11.19 0.43 5.29
C ASN A 19 -10.83 1.82 5.87
N ILE A 20 -11.73 2.80 5.73
CA ILE A 20 -11.52 4.20 6.11
C ILE A 20 -12.18 4.52 7.44
N LEU A 21 -13.43 4.08 7.61
CA LEU A 21 -14.29 4.40 8.74
C LEU A 21 -14.11 3.39 9.85
N LYS A 22 -13.27 3.73 10.83
CA LYS A 22 -13.05 2.94 12.04
C LYS A 22 -13.74 3.61 13.23
N ASP A 23 -14.05 2.83 14.25
CA ASP A 23 -14.60 3.40 15.50
C ASP A 23 -13.70 4.49 16.06
N ASN A 24 -14.27 5.67 16.29
CA ASN A 24 -13.59 6.83 16.82
C ASN A 24 -14.32 7.28 18.11
N PRO A 25 -13.76 7.01 19.30
CA PRO A 25 -14.42 7.37 20.56
C PRO A 25 -14.50 8.87 20.80
N VAL A 26 -13.66 9.68 20.17
CA VAL A 26 -13.63 11.13 20.32
C VAL A 26 -14.64 11.83 19.40
N LYS A 27 -14.81 11.31 18.18
CA LYS A 27 -15.76 11.81 17.18
C LYS A 27 -16.53 10.65 16.56
N PRO A 28 -17.58 10.13 17.24
CA PRO A 28 -18.33 8.96 16.75
C PRO A 28 -18.95 9.17 15.37
N SER A 29 -19.29 10.40 14.99
CA SER A 29 -19.81 10.72 13.65
C SER A 29 -18.83 10.36 12.53
N LEU A 30 -17.50 10.46 12.75
CA LEU A 30 -16.47 10.05 11.77
C LEU A 30 -16.40 8.53 11.53
N ALA A 31 -17.04 7.71 12.37
CA ALA A 31 -17.20 6.28 12.10
C ALA A 31 -18.38 5.98 11.15
N GLY A 32 -19.16 7.00 10.80
CA GLY A 32 -20.37 6.89 9.99
C GLY A 32 -20.11 7.10 8.50
N LEU A 33 -20.82 6.33 7.69
CA LEU A 33 -20.98 6.54 6.26
C LEU A 33 -22.17 7.48 6.06
N PHE A 34 -21.93 8.64 5.45
CA PHE A 34 -22.96 9.59 5.08
C PHE A 34 -23.52 9.22 3.69
N ILE A 35 -24.82 9.00 3.61
CA ILE A 35 -25.54 8.67 2.37
C ILE A 35 -26.52 9.80 2.09
N GLU A 36 -26.36 10.45 0.95
CA GLU A 36 -27.23 11.54 0.47
C GLU A 36 -27.84 11.16 -0.85
N VAL A 37 -29.15 11.31 -0.96
CA VAL A 37 -29.91 11.06 -2.20
C VAL A 37 -30.46 12.37 -2.71
N LYS A 38 -29.95 12.81 -3.85
CA LYS A 38 -30.31 14.08 -4.47
C LYS A 38 -29.99 14.09 -5.96
N ASN A 39 -30.80 14.83 -6.77
CA ASN A 39 -30.54 15.03 -8.19
C ASN A 39 -30.33 13.73 -8.99
N ASN A 40 -31.17 12.74 -8.80
CA ASN A 40 -31.13 11.44 -9.46
C ASN A 40 -29.87 10.57 -9.16
N GLN A 41 -29.12 10.90 -8.13
CA GLN A 41 -27.95 10.12 -7.70
C GLN A 41 -27.96 9.87 -6.20
N VAL A 42 -27.36 8.79 -5.79
CA VAL A 42 -26.94 8.58 -4.42
C VAL A 42 -25.46 8.88 -4.29
N VAL A 43 -25.13 9.66 -3.27
CA VAL A 43 -23.76 10.05 -2.93
C VAL A 43 -23.40 9.45 -1.58
N PHE A 44 -22.33 8.68 -1.57
CA PHE A 44 -21.74 8.14 -0.36
C PHE A 44 -20.53 8.98 0.01
N LYS A 45 -20.42 9.42 1.26
CA LYS A 45 -19.31 10.23 1.77
C LYS A 45 -18.78 9.64 3.06
N GLY A 46 -17.47 9.56 3.17
CA GLY A 46 -16.81 9.10 4.38
C GLY A 46 -15.47 9.79 4.57
N ALA A 47 -15.14 10.12 5.81
CA ALA A 47 -13.86 10.73 6.14
C ALA A 47 -13.35 10.23 7.49
N ASN A 48 -12.02 10.19 7.59
CA ASN A 48 -11.32 10.17 8.86
C ASN A 48 -10.40 11.40 8.98
N THR A 49 -9.42 11.40 9.87
CA THR A 49 -8.51 12.54 10.07
C THR A 49 -7.56 12.78 8.90
N GLU A 50 -7.35 11.76 8.03
CA GLU A 50 -6.34 11.75 6.99
C GLU A 50 -6.93 11.63 5.58
N ILE A 51 -8.07 10.95 5.45
CA ILE A 51 -8.64 10.50 4.16
C ILE A 51 -10.08 10.97 4.07
N GLU A 52 -10.47 11.41 2.86
CA GLU A 52 -11.86 11.64 2.47
C GLU A 52 -12.16 10.84 1.20
N LEU A 53 -13.33 10.22 1.13
CA LEU A 53 -13.82 9.49 -0.04
C LEU A 53 -15.26 9.91 -0.34
N ILE A 54 -15.52 10.24 -1.60
CA ILE A 54 -16.85 10.46 -2.17
C ILE A 54 -17.06 9.46 -3.29
N ARG A 55 -18.21 8.78 -3.29
CA ARG A 55 -18.63 7.88 -4.36
C ARG A 55 -20.01 8.26 -4.85
N TYR A 56 -20.18 8.28 -6.15
CA TYR A 56 -21.45 8.54 -6.82
C TYR A 56 -21.99 7.26 -7.42
N ALA A 57 -23.28 7.03 -7.32
CA ALA A 57 -23.93 5.91 -7.98
C ALA A 57 -25.32 6.27 -8.48
N ASN A 58 -25.71 5.63 -9.58
CA ASN A 58 -27.09 5.71 -10.07
C ASN A 58 -27.99 4.87 -9.17
N CYS A 59 -29.18 5.38 -8.89
CA CYS A 59 -30.20 4.69 -8.11
C CYS A 59 -31.61 5.11 -8.56
N ASN A 60 -32.61 4.33 -8.18
CA ASN A 60 -33.99 4.73 -8.36
C ASN A 60 -34.46 5.48 -7.11
N ILE A 61 -34.79 6.76 -7.28
CA ILE A 61 -35.15 7.66 -6.18
C ILE A 61 -36.68 7.80 -6.11
N GLU A 62 -37.26 7.56 -4.92
CA GLU A 62 -38.62 7.91 -4.61
C GLU A 62 -38.69 9.19 -3.75
N VAL A 63 -37.80 9.31 -2.76
CA VAL A 63 -37.75 10.46 -1.83
C VAL A 63 -36.30 10.84 -1.56
N GLU A 64 -35.94 12.08 -1.82
CA GLU A 64 -34.64 12.64 -1.47
C GLU A 64 -34.43 12.72 0.04
N GLY A 65 -33.16 12.84 0.48
CA GLY A 65 -32.79 13.01 1.87
C GLY A 65 -31.43 12.44 2.19
N GLN A 66 -31.11 12.37 3.48
CA GLN A 66 -29.79 11.96 3.94
C GLN A 66 -29.85 11.12 5.21
N VAL A 67 -28.79 10.35 5.45
CA VAL A 67 -28.61 9.55 6.65
C VAL A 67 -27.13 9.33 6.95
N LEU A 68 -26.77 9.25 8.22
CA LEU A 68 -25.46 8.83 8.69
C LEU A 68 -25.58 7.46 9.39
N ILE A 69 -24.78 6.47 8.96
CA ILE A 69 -24.91 5.09 9.44
C ILE A 69 -23.57 4.39 9.56
N LYS A 70 -23.41 3.46 10.50
CA LYS A 70 -22.22 2.60 10.57
C LYS A 70 -22.20 1.60 9.40
N PRO A 71 -21.15 1.58 8.55
CA PRO A 71 -21.14 0.79 7.33
C PRO A 71 -20.95 -0.71 7.57
N SER A 72 -20.26 -1.14 8.63
CA SER A 72 -19.83 -2.53 8.81
C SER A 72 -21.01 -3.49 8.92
N LEU A 73 -21.93 -3.24 9.86
CA LEU A 73 -23.12 -4.08 10.05
C LEU A 73 -24.06 -4.04 8.84
N LEU A 74 -24.18 -2.85 8.22
CA LEU A 74 -24.97 -2.66 7.00
C LEU A 74 -24.42 -3.52 5.86
N LEU A 75 -23.09 -3.51 5.66
CA LEU A 75 -22.45 -4.32 4.63
C LEU A 75 -22.61 -5.83 4.87
N GLU A 76 -22.45 -6.28 6.11
CA GLU A 76 -22.65 -7.68 6.49
C GLU A 76 -24.07 -8.16 6.14
N TYR A 77 -25.08 -7.36 6.48
CA TYR A 77 -26.47 -7.67 6.16
C TYR A 77 -26.74 -7.69 4.66
N ILE A 78 -26.32 -6.65 3.91
CA ILE A 78 -26.58 -6.56 2.47
C ILE A 78 -25.97 -7.74 1.71
N LYS A 79 -24.81 -8.24 2.11
CA LYS A 79 -24.20 -9.44 1.52
C LYS A 79 -25.07 -10.68 1.60
N LEU A 80 -25.89 -10.80 2.63
CA LEU A 80 -26.78 -11.95 2.86
C LEU A 80 -28.15 -11.83 2.18
N VAL A 81 -28.52 -10.63 1.72
CA VAL A 81 -29.79 -10.40 1.01
C VAL A 81 -29.77 -11.12 -0.34
N GLU A 82 -30.87 -11.79 -0.71
CA GLU A 82 -30.94 -12.54 -1.96
C GLU A 82 -31.39 -11.69 -3.18
N SER A 83 -32.07 -10.54 -2.95
CA SER A 83 -32.55 -9.67 -4.01
C SER A 83 -31.43 -8.97 -4.77
N GLU A 84 -31.62 -8.73 -6.07
CA GLU A 84 -30.69 -7.98 -6.93
C GLU A 84 -30.65 -6.49 -6.58
N ASP A 85 -31.76 -5.94 -6.11
CA ASP A 85 -31.86 -4.55 -5.67
C ASP A 85 -32.05 -4.47 -4.16
N ILE A 86 -31.38 -3.50 -3.55
CA ILE A 86 -31.49 -3.17 -2.14
C ILE A 86 -32.30 -1.89 -1.99
N ASN A 87 -33.36 -1.97 -1.18
CA ASN A 87 -34.25 -0.85 -0.88
C ASN A 87 -33.83 -0.19 0.43
N PHE A 88 -33.73 1.11 0.40
CA PHE A 88 -33.38 1.95 1.56
C PHE A 88 -34.51 2.92 1.84
N GLU A 89 -34.98 2.98 3.10
CA GLU A 89 -35.98 3.93 3.55
C GLU A 89 -35.61 4.48 4.94
N LYS A 90 -35.51 5.81 5.08
CA LYS A 90 -35.38 6.47 6.38
C LYS A 90 -36.75 6.74 6.96
N LYS A 91 -37.05 6.12 8.10
CA LYS A 91 -38.35 6.26 8.78
C LYS A 91 -38.17 6.14 10.29
N ASP A 92 -38.91 6.96 11.06
CA ASP A 92 -39.01 6.91 12.52
C ASP A 92 -37.67 6.85 13.27
N GLY A 93 -36.62 7.50 12.72
CA GLY A 93 -35.28 7.52 13.35
C GLY A 93 -34.39 6.31 13.01
N TYR A 94 -34.83 5.45 12.10
CA TYR A 94 -34.08 4.27 11.62
C TYR A 94 -33.86 4.34 10.11
N LEU A 95 -32.82 3.65 9.66
CA LEU A 95 -32.66 3.29 8.26
C LEU A 95 -33.18 1.86 8.06
N ILE A 96 -34.26 1.73 7.34
CA ILE A 96 -34.82 0.44 6.95
C ILE A 96 -34.15 0.02 5.65
N VAL A 97 -33.55 -1.17 5.64
CA VAL A 97 -32.94 -1.76 4.44
C VAL A 97 -33.63 -3.09 4.18
N ASN A 98 -34.43 -3.13 3.13
CA ASN A 98 -35.40 -4.21 2.86
C ASN A 98 -36.30 -4.48 4.07
N ASN A 99 -35.98 -5.48 4.93
CA ASN A 99 -36.74 -5.88 6.09
C ASN A 99 -35.96 -5.75 7.43
N ALA A 100 -34.77 -5.10 7.43
CA ALA A 100 -33.99 -4.87 8.62
C ALA A 100 -33.92 -3.37 8.96
N GLU A 101 -33.94 -3.06 10.27
CA GLU A 101 -33.86 -1.70 10.79
C GLU A 101 -32.48 -1.44 11.41
N PHE A 102 -31.85 -0.36 11.00
CA PHE A 102 -30.54 0.06 11.47
C PHE A 102 -30.63 1.42 12.20
N SER A 103 -30.02 1.51 13.36
CA SER A 103 -29.92 2.78 14.10
C SER A 103 -29.07 3.78 13.30
N ILE A 104 -29.58 4.98 13.09
CA ILE A 104 -28.85 6.09 12.46
C ILE A 104 -27.97 6.79 13.50
N LEU A 105 -26.88 7.39 13.03
CA LEU A 105 -26.00 8.24 13.83
C LEU A 105 -26.47 9.69 13.75
N ASP A 106 -26.09 10.50 14.76
CA ASP A 106 -26.29 11.95 14.71
C ASP A 106 -25.34 12.56 13.67
N ASP A 107 -25.90 13.24 12.67
CA ASP A 107 -25.17 13.89 11.57
C ASP A 107 -24.87 15.39 11.83
N THR A 108 -25.33 15.95 12.94
CA THR A 108 -25.18 17.39 13.23
C THR A 108 -23.72 17.85 13.33
N THR A 109 -22.81 16.95 13.70
CA THR A 109 -21.37 17.22 13.80
C THR A 109 -20.54 16.61 12.67
N TYR A 110 -21.20 16.03 11.64
CA TYR A 110 -20.50 15.44 10.51
C TYR A 110 -19.84 16.53 9.67
N PRO A 111 -18.55 16.37 9.28
CA PRO A 111 -17.86 17.39 8.49
C PRO A 111 -18.46 17.49 7.08
N GLU A 112 -18.45 18.70 6.53
CA GLU A 112 -18.74 18.87 5.11
C GLU A 112 -17.62 18.26 4.26
N ILE A 113 -17.92 17.18 3.52
CA ILE A 113 -17.00 16.55 2.58
C ILE A 113 -17.42 16.95 1.18
N LYS A 114 -16.51 17.60 0.44
CA LYS A 114 -16.75 18.08 -0.91
C LYS A 114 -15.50 17.97 -1.79
N GLU A 115 -15.72 17.86 -3.09
CA GLU A 115 -14.64 17.97 -4.05
C GLU A 115 -14.00 19.36 -4.03
N LEU A 116 -12.69 19.37 -4.05
CA LEU A 116 -11.91 20.61 -4.07
C LEU A 116 -11.33 20.84 -5.46
N PRO A 117 -11.29 22.10 -5.95
CA PRO A 117 -10.59 22.43 -7.18
C PRO A 117 -9.11 22.09 -7.01
N SER A 118 -8.54 21.36 -7.95
CA SER A 118 -7.18 20.82 -7.82
C SER A 118 -6.39 20.96 -9.11
N THR A 119 -5.05 20.95 -9.00
CA THR A 119 -4.14 20.97 -10.15
C THR A 119 -3.74 19.55 -10.50
N THR A 120 -4.04 19.12 -11.72
CA THR A 120 -3.67 17.80 -12.23
C THR A 120 -2.16 17.66 -12.31
N ILE A 121 -1.64 16.56 -11.75
CA ILE A 121 -0.23 16.17 -11.83
C ILE A 121 -0.04 15.22 -13.02
N ALA A 122 -0.84 14.15 -13.10
CA ALA A 122 -0.72 13.11 -14.11
C ALA A 122 -2.04 12.34 -14.27
N LYS A 123 -2.13 11.56 -15.36
CA LYS A 123 -3.17 10.56 -15.56
C LYS A 123 -2.53 9.19 -15.75
N GLU A 124 -3.14 8.16 -15.22
CA GLU A 124 -2.66 6.78 -15.36
C GLU A 124 -3.84 5.81 -15.32
N ASN A 125 -3.66 4.61 -15.81
CA ASN A 125 -4.62 3.53 -15.56
C ASN A 125 -4.54 3.07 -14.10
N SER A 126 -5.68 2.82 -13.46
CA SER A 126 -5.79 2.45 -12.05
C SER A 126 -4.97 1.21 -11.67
N LEU A 127 -5.03 0.14 -12.52
CA LEU A 127 -4.25 -1.09 -12.28
C LEU A 127 -2.75 -0.82 -12.34
N GLN A 128 -2.31 0.01 -13.29
CA GLN A 128 -0.89 0.36 -13.43
C GLN A 128 -0.40 1.16 -12.21
N PHE A 129 -1.19 2.13 -11.76
CA PHE A 129 -0.84 2.89 -10.55
C PHE A 129 -0.85 2.00 -9.29
N ALA A 130 -1.85 1.12 -9.15
CA ALA A 130 -1.90 0.15 -8.06
C ALA A 130 -0.67 -0.78 -8.06
N MET A 131 -0.22 -1.27 -9.21
CA MET A 131 0.99 -2.09 -9.32
C MET A 131 2.25 -1.35 -8.86
N LEU A 132 2.37 -0.04 -9.16
CA LEU A 132 3.50 0.77 -8.66
C LEU A 132 3.47 0.86 -7.13
N LEU A 133 2.29 1.11 -6.55
CA LEU A 133 2.12 1.17 -5.10
C LEU A 133 2.43 -0.17 -4.43
N GLU A 134 2.01 -1.28 -5.02
CA GLU A 134 2.28 -2.63 -4.50
C GLU A 134 3.77 -2.91 -4.35
N LYS A 135 4.55 -2.55 -5.37
CA LYS A 135 5.99 -2.76 -5.40
C LYS A 135 6.78 -1.98 -4.33
N VAL A 136 6.22 -0.91 -3.76
CA VAL A 136 6.93 -0.08 -2.76
C VAL A 136 6.32 -0.14 -1.35
N LYS A 137 5.02 -0.40 -1.23
CA LYS A 137 4.31 -0.33 0.06
C LYS A 137 4.70 -1.41 1.07
N PHE A 138 5.27 -2.54 0.63
CA PHE A 138 5.61 -3.65 1.55
C PHE A 138 6.64 -3.21 2.61
N LEU A 139 7.44 -2.22 2.32
CA LEU A 139 8.47 -1.72 3.22
C LEU A 139 7.88 -0.92 4.39
N THR A 140 6.77 -0.22 4.17
CA THR A 140 6.13 0.62 5.19
C THR A 140 5.35 -0.17 6.25
N ASN A 141 4.95 -1.40 5.97
CA ASN A 141 4.12 -2.21 6.87
C ASN A 141 4.92 -2.93 7.98
N SER A 142 6.21 -2.66 8.13
CA SER A 142 7.10 -3.56 8.86
C SER A 142 7.27 -3.29 10.36
N SER A 143 6.73 -2.20 10.92
CA SER A 143 6.82 -1.99 12.37
C SER A 143 5.75 -1.06 12.95
N SER A 144 5.20 -1.43 14.11
CA SER A 144 4.16 -0.70 14.85
C SER A 144 4.66 0.54 15.63
N ASN A 145 5.96 0.84 15.60
CA ASN A 145 6.58 1.94 16.35
C ASN A 145 7.50 2.80 15.48
N VAL A 146 7.16 2.98 14.22
CA VAL A 146 8.02 3.69 13.26
C VAL A 146 7.65 5.16 13.24
N ASP A 147 8.69 5.99 13.16
CA ASP A 147 8.58 7.41 12.80
C ASP A 147 7.69 7.57 11.56
N THR A 148 6.81 8.55 11.60
CA THR A 148 5.86 8.86 10.50
C THR A 148 6.56 8.96 9.15
N LEU A 149 7.80 9.43 9.12
CA LEU A 149 8.62 9.50 7.91
C LEU A 149 8.85 8.12 7.28
N PHE A 150 9.16 7.10 8.10
CA PHE A 150 9.40 5.73 7.64
C PHE A 150 8.10 4.95 7.35
N ASN A 151 6.96 5.51 7.76
CA ASN A 151 5.64 5.01 7.37
C ASN A 151 5.03 5.87 6.25
N SER A 152 5.83 6.20 5.25
CA SER A 152 5.42 7.02 4.12
C SER A 152 6.02 6.55 2.80
N ILE A 153 5.41 6.99 1.70
CA ILE A 153 5.89 6.77 0.34
C ILE A 153 6.15 8.13 -0.30
N LYS A 154 7.37 8.34 -0.77
CA LYS A 154 7.75 9.50 -1.57
C LYS A 154 7.37 9.26 -3.01
N LEU A 155 6.61 10.19 -3.61
CA LEU A 155 6.29 10.23 -5.03
C LEU A 155 6.93 11.47 -5.64
N ILE A 156 7.67 11.30 -6.74
CA ILE A 156 8.31 12.38 -7.49
C ILE A 156 7.83 12.28 -8.93
N PHE A 157 7.15 13.29 -9.40
CA PHE A 157 6.70 13.43 -10.79
C PHE A 157 7.62 14.44 -11.47
N GLN A 158 8.42 13.98 -12.41
CA GLN A 158 9.40 14.82 -13.09
C GLN A 158 9.79 14.22 -14.46
N ASP A 159 9.96 15.07 -15.47
CA ASP A 159 10.54 14.70 -16.78
C ASP A 159 9.84 13.51 -17.47
N ASN A 160 8.51 13.42 -17.34
CA ASN A 160 7.70 12.30 -17.83
C ASN A 160 8.04 10.95 -17.18
N PHE A 161 8.42 11.00 -15.92
CA PHE A 161 8.58 9.83 -15.06
C PHE A 161 7.87 10.02 -13.72
N ILE A 162 7.47 8.92 -13.14
CA ILE A 162 7.18 8.83 -11.73
C ILE A 162 8.28 8.03 -11.04
N GLU A 163 8.81 8.57 -9.95
CA GLU A 163 9.70 7.86 -9.04
C GLU A 163 8.97 7.63 -7.72
N LEU A 164 9.07 6.41 -7.21
CA LEU A 164 8.53 6.05 -5.90
C LEU A 164 9.68 5.57 -5.01
N ALA A 165 9.70 6.03 -3.77
CA ALA A 165 10.67 5.57 -2.78
C ALA A 165 10.05 5.39 -1.41
N SER A 166 10.51 4.39 -0.68
CA SER A 166 10.20 4.17 0.74
C SER A 166 11.40 3.62 1.48
N THR A 167 11.56 3.90 2.76
CA THR A 167 12.70 3.46 3.59
C THR A 167 12.29 3.26 5.04
N ASP A 168 13.00 2.38 5.75
CA ASP A 168 12.90 2.20 7.20
C ASP A 168 14.25 2.43 7.90
N SER A 169 15.17 3.18 7.28
CA SER A 169 16.56 3.44 7.65
C SER A 169 17.55 2.28 7.50
N TYR A 170 17.10 1.04 7.44
CA TYR A 170 17.95 -0.14 7.21
C TYR A 170 17.90 -0.64 5.76
N ARG A 171 16.88 -0.23 5.03
CA ARG A 171 16.62 -0.63 3.66
C ARG A 171 15.83 0.45 2.93
N LEU A 172 15.96 0.50 1.63
CA LEU A 172 15.27 1.45 0.76
C LEU A 172 14.78 0.74 -0.47
N ILE A 173 13.55 0.99 -0.86
CA ILE A 173 12.99 0.58 -2.15
C ILE A 173 12.86 1.81 -3.05
N TYR A 174 13.23 1.66 -4.30
CA TYR A 174 13.09 2.67 -5.34
C TYR A 174 12.54 2.06 -6.60
N LEU A 175 11.59 2.73 -7.21
CA LEU A 175 10.99 2.36 -8.48
C LEU A 175 10.86 3.59 -9.36
N LYS A 176 11.27 3.48 -10.63
CA LYS A 176 11.08 4.52 -11.65
C LYS A 176 10.29 3.96 -12.82
N LYS A 177 9.27 4.67 -13.29
CA LYS A 177 8.47 4.31 -14.46
C LYS A 177 8.16 5.54 -15.31
N SER A 178 8.09 5.37 -16.62
CA SER A 178 7.60 6.41 -17.53
C SER A 178 6.12 6.69 -17.22
N LEU A 179 5.82 7.96 -17.03
CA LEU A 179 4.48 8.46 -16.77
C LEU A 179 4.45 9.92 -17.23
N GLU A 180 3.61 10.23 -18.20
CA GLU A 180 3.43 11.59 -18.65
C GLU A 180 2.86 12.45 -17.51
N ASN A 181 3.61 13.45 -17.07
CA ASN A 181 3.19 14.37 -16.03
C ASN A 181 2.94 15.77 -16.60
N MET A 182 1.88 16.42 -16.11
CA MET A 182 1.51 17.77 -16.52
C MET A 182 2.29 18.84 -15.76
N ILE A 183 2.69 18.53 -14.54
CA ILE A 183 3.52 19.39 -13.69
C ILE A 183 4.57 18.55 -12.95
N ASN A 184 5.73 19.13 -12.69
CA ASN A 184 6.71 18.54 -11.79
C ASN A 184 6.25 18.73 -10.34
N LYS A 185 6.20 17.65 -9.57
CA LYS A 185 5.71 17.69 -8.19
C LYS A 185 6.34 16.59 -7.35
N ASP A 186 6.79 16.99 -6.18
CA ASP A 186 7.27 16.09 -5.12
C ASP A 186 6.26 16.05 -4.01
N ILE A 187 5.80 14.86 -3.62
CA ILE A 187 4.86 14.68 -2.51
C ILE A 187 5.28 13.51 -1.62
N LEU A 188 4.99 13.62 -0.34
CA LEU A 188 5.18 12.56 0.64
C LEU A 188 3.83 12.16 1.21
N VAL A 189 3.46 10.89 1.00
CA VAL A 189 2.12 10.39 1.31
C VAL A 189 2.19 9.35 2.42
N PRO A 190 1.30 9.42 3.44
CA PRO A 190 1.21 8.38 4.47
C PRO A 190 0.95 7.02 3.85
N ALA A 191 1.66 5.99 4.29
CA ALA A 191 1.53 4.64 3.76
C ALA A 191 0.13 4.04 3.98
N ASP A 192 -0.52 4.39 5.08
CA ASP A 192 -1.89 3.95 5.36
C ASP A 192 -2.87 4.50 4.30
N SER A 193 -2.72 5.78 3.92
CA SER A 193 -3.52 6.39 2.84
C SER A 193 -3.26 5.71 1.50
N MET A 194 -1.99 5.41 1.18
CA MET A 194 -1.63 4.66 -0.03
C MET A 194 -2.15 3.22 0.00
N SER A 195 -2.21 2.60 1.16
CA SER A 195 -2.77 1.25 1.31
C SER A 195 -4.28 1.21 1.07
N VAL A 196 -4.99 2.27 1.46
CA VAL A 196 -6.43 2.39 1.19
C VAL A 196 -6.67 2.58 -0.31
N ILE A 197 -6.01 3.55 -0.95
CA ILE A 197 -6.21 3.80 -2.37
C ILE A 197 -5.76 2.60 -3.23
N TYR A 198 -4.68 1.91 -2.87
CA TYR A 198 -4.27 0.67 -3.52
C TYR A 198 -5.38 -0.39 -3.52
N LYS A 199 -6.04 -0.62 -2.37
CA LYS A 199 -7.12 -1.61 -2.25
C LYS A 199 -8.33 -1.28 -3.13
N ILE A 200 -8.60 0.01 -3.34
CA ILE A 200 -9.66 0.48 -4.21
C ILE A 200 -9.26 0.29 -5.69
N LEU A 201 -8.06 0.76 -6.05
CA LEU A 201 -7.62 0.81 -7.45
C LEU A 201 -7.23 -0.54 -8.06
N LYS A 202 -6.76 -1.50 -7.25
CA LYS A 202 -6.23 -2.80 -7.73
C LYS A 202 -7.26 -3.68 -8.44
N ASP A 203 -8.54 -3.46 -8.18
CA ASP A 203 -9.65 -4.22 -8.77
C ASP A 203 -10.45 -3.36 -9.78
N LEU A 204 -10.03 -2.11 -9.99
CA LEU A 204 -10.60 -1.16 -10.92
C LEU A 204 -9.77 -1.16 -12.23
N ASN A 205 -10.41 -1.04 -13.38
CA ASN A 205 -9.73 -0.91 -14.68
C ASN A 205 -10.22 0.34 -15.41
N GLU A 206 -9.93 1.50 -14.83
CA GLU A 206 -10.35 2.80 -15.34
C GLU A 206 -9.17 3.79 -15.30
N ASP A 207 -9.30 4.89 -16.02
CA ASP A 207 -8.34 5.99 -15.95
C ASP A 207 -8.53 6.76 -14.65
N VAL A 208 -7.45 7.03 -13.95
CA VAL A 208 -7.40 7.86 -12.75
C VAL A 208 -6.60 9.13 -13.01
N THR A 209 -7.09 10.22 -12.44
CA THR A 209 -6.38 11.51 -12.44
C THR A 209 -5.76 11.73 -11.06
N LEU A 210 -4.45 11.91 -11.04
CA LEU A 210 -3.69 12.31 -9.87
C LEU A 210 -3.58 13.84 -9.86
N ALA A 211 -3.98 14.46 -8.78
CA ALA A 211 -3.97 15.93 -8.64
C ALA A 211 -3.54 16.34 -7.23
N THR A 212 -3.28 17.62 -7.05
CA THR A 212 -2.91 18.18 -5.75
C THR A 212 -3.59 19.51 -5.51
N ILE A 213 -3.91 19.79 -4.26
CA ILE A 213 -4.28 21.10 -3.75
C ILE A 213 -3.68 21.26 -2.36
N GLU A 214 -2.98 22.36 -2.11
CA GLU A 214 -2.34 22.66 -0.82
C GLU A 214 -1.54 21.44 -0.29
N ASP A 215 -1.98 20.85 0.83
CA ASP A 215 -1.41 19.73 1.53
C ASP A 215 -2.15 18.40 1.25
N LYS A 216 -2.91 18.30 0.17
CA LYS A 216 -3.66 17.09 -0.19
C LYS A 216 -3.23 16.51 -1.54
N LEU A 217 -3.12 15.18 -1.59
CA LEU A 217 -3.19 14.39 -2.83
C LEU A 217 -4.65 14.08 -3.12
N ILE A 218 -5.05 14.27 -4.36
CA ILE A 218 -6.39 13.95 -4.87
C ILE A 218 -6.25 12.89 -5.94
N VAL A 219 -7.10 11.88 -5.89
CA VAL A 219 -7.23 10.84 -6.92
C VAL A 219 -8.68 10.77 -7.33
N THR A 220 -8.97 11.01 -8.60
CA THR A 220 -10.34 10.95 -9.14
C THR A 220 -10.43 9.93 -10.26
N TRP A 221 -11.57 9.25 -10.31
CA TRP A 221 -11.98 8.41 -11.43
C TRP A 221 -13.48 8.60 -11.66
N LYS A 222 -14.02 7.94 -12.67
CA LYS A 222 -15.38 8.19 -13.20
C LYS A 222 -16.44 8.62 -12.17
N ASP A 223 -16.60 7.85 -11.10
CA ASP A 223 -17.67 8.04 -10.11
C ASP A 223 -17.11 8.23 -8.69
N ALA A 224 -15.90 8.78 -8.57
CA ALA A 224 -15.26 8.89 -7.27
C ALA A 224 -14.25 10.02 -7.14
N TYR A 225 -14.16 10.52 -5.93
CA TYR A 225 -13.16 11.47 -5.46
C TYR A 225 -12.55 10.96 -4.16
N PHE A 226 -11.27 10.71 -4.17
CA PHE A 226 -10.47 10.37 -3.01
C PHE A 226 -9.50 11.51 -2.71
N SER A 227 -9.37 11.89 -1.46
CA SER A 227 -8.30 12.78 -1.02
C SER A 227 -7.59 12.27 0.23
N CYS A 228 -6.31 12.54 0.34
CA CYS A 228 -5.56 12.28 1.56
C CYS A 228 -4.56 13.40 1.85
N LYS A 229 -4.29 13.63 3.15
CA LYS A 229 -3.29 14.61 3.59
C LYS A 229 -1.88 14.18 3.23
N LEU A 230 -1.07 15.14 2.83
CA LEU A 230 0.37 14.98 2.59
C LEU A 230 1.16 15.24 3.87
N LEU A 231 2.34 14.64 3.97
CA LEU A 231 3.27 14.89 5.06
C LEU A 231 4.22 16.04 4.69
N SER A 232 4.32 17.02 5.57
CA SER A 232 5.27 18.15 5.46
C SER A 232 6.62 17.80 6.10
N LEU A 233 7.14 16.59 5.83
CA LEU A 233 8.41 16.10 6.34
C LEU A 233 9.45 16.02 5.22
N SER A 234 10.74 16.19 5.58
CA SER A 234 11.86 16.05 4.63
C SER A 234 12.21 14.58 4.47
N PHE A 235 11.96 14.01 3.29
CA PHE A 235 12.41 12.65 2.98
C PHE A 235 13.92 12.65 2.71
N PRO A 236 14.69 11.66 3.21
CA PRO A 236 16.13 11.58 2.98
C PRO A 236 16.48 11.60 1.48
N ASP A 237 17.58 12.27 1.13
CA ASP A 237 18.10 12.19 -0.23
C ASP A 237 18.68 10.79 -0.47
N PHE A 238 17.99 10.01 -1.29
CA PHE A 238 18.33 8.63 -1.61
C PHE A 238 19.06 8.47 -2.93
N ARG A 239 19.05 9.49 -3.78
CA ARG A 239 19.66 9.43 -5.14
C ARG A 239 21.15 9.08 -5.10
N PRO A 240 21.98 9.67 -4.21
CA PRO A 240 23.39 9.28 -4.11
C PRO A 240 23.60 7.80 -3.76
N LEU A 241 22.68 7.19 -3.00
CA LEU A 241 22.78 5.77 -2.65
C LEU A 241 22.52 4.86 -3.86
N ILE A 242 21.74 5.33 -4.83
CA ILE A 242 21.41 4.58 -6.05
C ILE A 242 22.50 4.77 -7.11
N THR A 243 22.99 6.01 -7.27
CA THR A 243 23.89 6.38 -8.40
C THR A 243 25.38 6.18 -8.12
N ASN A 244 25.81 6.36 -6.86
CA ASN A 244 27.22 6.36 -6.50
C ASN A 244 27.73 4.99 -5.99
N SER A 245 26.87 3.98 -5.90
CA SER A 245 27.25 2.65 -5.47
C SER A 245 27.91 1.87 -6.61
N THR A 246 29.21 1.63 -6.51
CA THR A 246 29.92 0.71 -7.39
C THR A 246 29.92 -0.68 -6.76
N HIS A 247 29.46 -1.67 -7.50
CA HIS A 247 29.42 -3.07 -7.05
C HIS A 247 30.32 -3.90 -7.98
N ASP A 248 31.30 -4.59 -7.41
CA ASP A 248 32.25 -5.44 -8.14
C ASP A 248 31.91 -6.92 -8.07
N LYS A 249 30.90 -7.27 -7.29
CA LYS A 249 30.38 -8.65 -7.13
C LYS A 249 28.91 -8.71 -7.52
N LYS A 250 28.56 -9.73 -8.29
CA LYS A 250 27.19 -9.96 -8.76
C LYS A 250 26.82 -11.42 -8.57
N PHE A 251 25.65 -11.66 -8.00
CA PHE A 251 25.11 -12.98 -7.70
C PHE A 251 23.69 -13.07 -8.25
N GLU A 252 23.47 -14.02 -9.16
CA GLU A 252 22.17 -14.22 -9.81
C GLU A 252 21.52 -15.50 -9.28
N PHE A 253 20.24 -15.44 -8.96
CA PHE A 253 19.48 -16.52 -8.35
C PHE A 253 18.19 -16.79 -9.10
N ASN A 254 17.82 -18.06 -9.19
CA ASN A 254 16.44 -18.42 -9.48
C ASN A 254 15.55 -17.95 -8.31
N ARG A 255 14.51 -17.21 -8.65
CA ARG A 255 13.59 -16.58 -7.68
C ARG A 255 12.95 -17.61 -6.74
N ASP A 256 12.43 -18.71 -7.27
CA ASP A 256 11.66 -19.69 -6.49
C ASP A 256 12.55 -20.52 -5.58
N GLU A 257 13.75 -20.89 -6.04
CA GLU A 257 14.75 -21.59 -5.23
C GLU A 257 15.20 -20.72 -4.05
N LEU A 258 15.50 -19.43 -4.31
CA LEU A 258 15.87 -18.48 -3.26
C LEU A 258 14.72 -18.28 -2.27
N ASN A 259 13.49 -18.04 -2.74
CA ASN A 259 12.31 -17.85 -1.91
C ASN A 259 12.04 -19.06 -1.01
N SER A 260 12.08 -20.27 -1.57
CA SER A 260 11.89 -21.52 -0.81
C SER A 260 12.93 -21.68 0.30
N SER A 261 14.19 -21.36 -0.01
CA SER A 261 15.29 -21.45 0.95
C SER A 261 15.18 -20.41 2.05
N LEU A 262 14.83 -19.16 1.72
CA LEU A 262 14.58 -18.10 2.69
C LEU A 262 13.43 -18.44 3.64
N LYS A 263 12.32 -18.99 3.14
CA LYS A 263 11.20 -19.45 3.99
C LYS A 263 11.65 -20.45 5.05
N LYS A 264 12.48 -21.44 4.68
CA LYS A 264 13.03 -22.44 5.60
C LYS A 264 13.94 -21.80 6.65
N VAL A 265 14.84 -20.89 6.23
CA VAL A 265 15.77 -20.21 7.16
C VAL A 265 15.01 -19.33 8.15
N ILE A 266 14.04 -18.54 7.67
CA ILE A 266 13.19 -17.69 8.51
C ILE A 266 12.41 -18.51 9.54
N SER A 267 11.93 -19.72 9.20
CA SER A 267 11.19 -20.57 10.14
C SER A 267 12.02 -20.93 11.38
N VAL A 268 13.34 -21.00 11.26
CA VAL A 268 14.28 -21.27 12.36
C VAL A 268 14.71 -19.98 13.05
N THR A 269 15.07 -18.95 12.28
CA THR A 269 15.69 -17.72 12.82
C THR A 269 14.69 -16.70 13.41
N LYS A 270 13.38 -16.83 13.12
CA LYS A 270 12.34 -15.92 13.63
C LYS A 270 12.23 -15.87 15.16
N ASN A 271 12.69 -16.93 15.85
CA ASN A 271 12.68 -17.07 17.31
C ASN A 271 14.09 -16.93 17.93
N SER A 272 15.05 -16.39 17.18
CA SER A 272 16.37 -16.08 17.74
C SER A 272 16.28 -14.91 18.73
N ASN A 273 16.86 -15.06 19.92
CA ASN A 273 16.87 -14.01 20.95
C ASN A 273 17.84 -12.88 20.62
N ASP A 274 18.97 -13.20 19.98
CA ASP A 274 20.05 -12.23 19.73
C ASP A 274 19.89 -11.47 18.42
N SER A 275 19.30 -12.11 17.41
CA SER A 275 19.19 -11.51 16.07
C SER A 275 18.04 -12.14 15.26
N LYS A 276 16.83 -11.64 15.50
CA LYS A 276 15.61 -12.13 14.83
C LYS A 276 15.72 -12.04 13.30
N ASN A 277 15.49 -13.18 12.64
CA ASN A 277 15.54 -13.36 11.19
C ASN A 277 16.92 -13.13 10.54
N VAL A 278 18.00 -12.99 11.29
CA VAL A 278 19.35 -12.81 10.74
C VAL A 278 19.99 -14.17 10.47
N ALA A 279 20.64 -14.28 9.31
CA ALA A 279 21.45 -15.44 8.93
C ALA A 279 22.75 -15.00 8.26
N THR A 280 23.73 -15.88 8.27
CA THR A 280 24.98 -15.74 7.52
C THR A 280 24.76 -16.19 6.08
N PHE A 281 25.08 -15.32 5.13
CA PHE A 281 25.13 -15.59 3.71
C PHE A 281 26.58 -15.74 3.28
N ASN A 282 26.95 -16.93 2.81
CA ASN A 282 28.29 -17.24 2.31
C ASN A 282 28.21 -17.57 0.81
N PHE A 283 28.54 -16.58 -0.02
CA PHE A 283 28.60 -16.66 -1.48
C PHE A 283 29.97 -17.24 -1.86
N LYS A 284 30.03 -18.52 -2.18
CA LYS A 284 31.28 -19.22 -2.53
C LYS A 284 31.12 -20.11 -3.76
N GLY A 285 31.99 -19.92 -4.75
CA GLY A 285 31.86 -20.63 -6.01
C GLY A 285 30.49 -20.38 -6.67
N ASN A 286 29.79 -21.42 -7.10
CA ASN A 286 28.46 -21.32 -7.70
C ASN A 286 27.32 -21.62 -6.70
N GLN A 287 27.58 -21.51 -5.40
CA GLN A 287 26.58 -21.78 -4.37
C GLN A 287 26.59 -20.70 -3.29
N LEU A 288 25.39 -20.33 -2.88
CA LEU A 288 25.13 -19.58 -1.66
C LEU A 288 24.78 -20.56 -0.55
N LEU A 289 25.53 -20.54 0.56
CA LEU A 289 25.17 -21.23 1.80
C LEU A 289 24.56 -20.21 2.77
N ILE A 290 23.27 -20.37 3.10
CA ILE A 290 22.57 -19.58 4.10
C ILE A 290 22.53 -20.36 5.40
N SER A 291 23.21 -19.86 6.44
CA SER A 291 23.31 -20.50 7.77
C SER A 291 22.60 -19.65 8.81
N GLY A 292 21.61 -20.21 9.48
CA GLY A 292 20.85 -19.55 10.53
C GLY A 292 20.72 -20.41 11.78
N MET A 293 20.51 -19.77 12.93
CA MET A 293 20.29 -20.50 14.19
C MET A 293 19.34 -19.75 15.12
N SER A 294 18.75 -20.50 16.02
CA SER A 294 18.03 -20.02 17.20
C SER A 294 18.52 -20.79 18.43
N SER A 295 17.97 -20.54 19.60
CA SER A 295 18.30 -21.30 20.82
C SER A 295 18.13 -22.81 20.67
N ASN A 296 17.17 -23.25 19.85
CA ASN A 296 16.74 -24.65 19.77
C ASN A 296 16.99 -25.33 18.43
N ALA A 297 17.44 -24.60 17.40
CA ALA A 297 17.60 -25.15 16.05
C ALA A 297 18.70 -24.45 15.25
N LYS A 298 19.32 -25.22 14.36
CA LYS A 298 20.27 -24.72 13.35
C LYS A 298 19.81 -25.15 11.96
N ILE A 299 20.04 -24.33 10.97
CA ILE A 299 19.70 -24.60 9.59
C ILE A 299 20.80 -24.16 8.65
N ASN A 300 21.05 -24.97 7.63
CA ASN A 300 21.92 -24.64 6.51
C ASN A 300 21.14 -24.93 5.21
N GLN A 301 20.98 -23.93 4.38
CA GLN A 301 20.36 -24.06 3.06
C GLN A 301 21.37 -23.70 1.97
N LYS A 302 21.43 -24.54 0.94
CA LYS A 302 22.22 -24.27 -0.26
C LYS A 302 21.29 -23.77 -1.36
N VAL A 303 21.71 -22.74 -2.07
CA VAL A 303 21.01 -22.17 -3.23
C VAL A 303 22.02 -22.06 -4.36
N ASN A 304 21.66 -22.53 -5.54
CA ASN A 304 22.52 -22.38 -6.71
C ASN A 304 22.52 -20.92 -7.18
N MET A 305 23.66 -20.45 -7.68
CA MET A 305 23.82 -19.10 -8.19
C MET A 305 24.80 -19.04 -9.36
N ILE A 306 24.66 -18.00 -10.19
CA ILE A 306 25.70 -17.56 -11.11
C ILE A 306 26.46 -16.43 -10.41
N LYS A 307 27.78 -16.55 -10.31
CA LYS A 307 28.62 -15.60 -9.58
C LYS A 307 29.59 -14.90 -10.53
N ILE A 308 29.70 -13.58 -10.37
CA ILE A 308 30.76 -12.74 -10.93
C ILE A 308 31.46 -12.05 -9.76
N GLY A 309 32.79 -12.04 -9.75
CA GLY A 309 33.61 -11.47 -8.69
C GLY A 309 34.04 -12.47 -7.62
N GLU A 310 34.59 -11.95 -6.52
CA GLU A 310 35.15 -12.72 -5.41
C GLU A 310 34.09 -13.34 -4.50
N ASP A 311 34.50 -14.27 -3.66
CA ASP A 311 33.66 -14.83 -2.58
C ASP A 311 33.32 -13.73 -1.56
N LEU A 312 32.13 -13.83 -0.97
CA LEU A 312 31.63 -12.87 0.01
C LEU A 312 30.89 -13.57 1.13
N LYS A 313 31.15 -13.15 2.38
CA LYS A 313 30.42 -13.64 3.55
C LYS A 313 29.95 -12.46 4.39
N LEU A 314 28.65 -12.41 4.71
CA LEU A 314 28.03 -11.33 5.51
C LEU A 314 26.75 -11.80 6.20
N GLY A 315 26.28 -11.01 7.19
CA GLY A 315 25.00 -11.22 7.84
C GLY A 315 23.88 -10.44 7.12
N ILE A 316 22.73 -11.07 6.96
CA ILE A 316 21.55 -10.40 6.37
C ILE A 316 20.29 -10.79 7.15
N ASN A 317 19.37 -9.85 7.29
CA ASN A 317 18.01 -10.16 7.72
C ASN A 317 17.27 -10.85 6.56
N CYS A 318 17.05 -12.15 6.67
CA CYS A 318 16.39 -12.96 5.64
C CYS A 318 14.97 -12.49 5.30
N LYS A 319 14.27 -11.90 6.28
CA LYS A 319 12.92 -11.36 6.05
C LYS A 319 12.96 -10.21 5.04
N TYR A 320 14.01 -9.36 5.10
CA TYR A 320 14.15 -8.25 4.15
C TYR A 320 14.29 -8.75 2.71
N ILE A 321 15.18 -9.72 2.50
CA ILE A 321 15.36 -10.31 1.16
C ILE A 321 14.07 -10.98 0.67
N LYS A 322 13.42 -11.74 1.57
CA LYS A 322 12.17 -12.43 1.23
C LYS A 322 11.05 -11.49 0.82
N GLU A 323 10.88 -10.37 1.52
CA GLU A 323 9.84 -9.37 1.20
C GLU A 323 10.03 -8.79 -0.22
N PHE A 324 11.26 -8.55 -0.66
CA PHE A 324 11.53 -8.14 -2.03
C PHE A 324 11.23 -9.28 -3.02
N VAL A 325 11.72 -10.49 -2.75
CA VAL A 325 11.49 -11.66 -3.61
C VAL A 325 10.01 -12.00 -3.77
N ASP A 326 9.19 -11.80 -2.74
CA ASP A 326 7.74 -11.99 -2.81
C ASP A 326 7.04 -10.96 -3.72
N ASN A 327 7.65 -9.79 -3.92
CA ASN A 327 7.11 -8.70 -4.76
C ASN A 327 7.74 -8.67 -6.17
N THR A 328 8.39 -9.75 -6.58
CA THR A 328 9.03 -9.90 -7.90
C THR A 328 8.57 -11.19 -8.57
N ASP A 329 8.56 -11.20 -9.91
CA ASP A 329 8.19 -12.36 -10.72
C ASP A 329 9.37 -12.95 -11.48
N LYS A 330 10.52 -12.27 -11.46
CA LYS A 330 11.73 -12.64 -12.21
C LYS A 330 12.84 -13.11 -11.29
N ASN A 331 13.92 -13.62 -11.89
CA ASN A 331 15.14 -13.95 -11.16
C ASN A 331 15.71 -12.73 -10.43
N ILE A 332 16.48 -12.99 -9.39
CA ILE A 332 17.01 -11.98 -8.48
C ILE A 332 18.50 -11.81 -8.72
N ILE A 333 18.93 -10.56 -8.78
CA ILE A 333 20.33 -10.20 -8.84
C ILE A 333 20.67 -9.45 -7.56
N ILE A 334 21.70 -9.92 -6.85
CA ILE A 334 22.28 -9.25 -5.67
C ILE A 334 23.64 -8.71 -6.09
N GLU A 335 23.84 -7.43 -5.96
CA GLU A 335 25.09 -6.74 -6.21
C GLU A 335 25.70 -6.27 -4.89
N ALA A 336 27.01 -6.45 -4.71
CA ALA A 336 27.74 -6.15 -3.49
C ALA A 336 29.17 -5.68 -3.76
N THR A 337 29.77 -4.99 -2.77
CA THR A 337 31.19 -4.61 -2.76
C THR A 337 31.92 -5.39 -1.68
N ASN A 338 31.48 -5.31 -0.44
CA ASN A 338 32.11 -5.96 0.71
C ASN A 338 31.06 -6.35 1.79
N SER A 339 31.51 -6.92 2.90
CA SER A 339 30.62 -7.40 3.97
C SER A 339 29.96 -6.31 4.82
N SER A 340 30.36 -5.06 4.67
CA SER A 340 29.85 -3.93 5.47
C SER A 340 29.09 -2.91 4.63
N SER A 341 29.24 -2.96 3.31
CA SER A 341 28.55 -2.06 2.38
C SER A 341 27.14 -2.55 2.09
N MET A 342 26.27 -1.61 1.78
CA MET A 342 24.89 -1.85 1.39
C MET A 342 24.85 -2.76 0.16
N LEU A 343 23.91 -3.70 0.16
CA LEU A 343 23.60 -4.55 -0.96
C LEU A 343 22.59 -3.86 -1.87
N LYS A 344 22.77 -3.99 -3.18
CA LYS A 344 21.76 -3.62 -4.16
C LYS A 344 21.13 -4.88 -4.74
N ILE A 345 19.82 -4.93 -4.72
CA ILE A 345 19.03 -6.07 -5.19
C ILE A 345 18.08 -5.58 -6.27
N ILE A 346 18.05 -6.25 -7.40
CA ILE A 346 17.20 -5.93 -8.54
C ILE A 346 16.53 -7.19 -9.11
N GLU A 347 15.46 -7.00 -9.84
CA GLU A 347 14.90 -8.02 -10.74
C GLU A 347 15.78 -8.14 -12.00
N GLU A 348 15.89 -9.33 -12.57
CA GLU A 348 16.53 -9.53 -13.87
C GLU A 348 15.89 -8.64 -14.94
N ALA A 349 16.73 -7.91 -15.70
CA ALA A 349 16.33 -6.96 -16.74
C ALA A 349 15.39 -5.83 -16.28
N ASN A 350 15.49 -5.41 -15.02
CA ASN A 350 14.73 -4.28 -14.47
C ASN A 350 15.62 -3.40 -13.55
N GLU A 351 16.44 -2.59 -14.14
CA GLU A 351 17.33 -1.66 -13.41
C GLU A 351 16.60 -0.48 -12.77
N ASN A 352 15.32 -0.28 -13.11
CA ASN A 352 14.48 0.78 -12.55
C ASN A 352 13.74 0.38 -11.25
N TYR A 353 13.90 -0.87 -10.81
CA TYR A 353 13.33 -1.38 -9.55
C TYR A 353 14.48 -1.85 -8.67
N ILE A 354 14.87 -1.00 -7.73
CA ILE A 354 16.09 -1.16 -6.92
C ILE A 354 15.71 -1.29 -5.46
N TYR A 355 16.25 -2.30 -4.81
CA TYR A 355 16.13 -2.50 -3.38
C TYR A 355 17.52 -2.50 -2.74
N LEU A 356 17.73 -1.60 -1.79
CA LEU A 356 18.96 -1.46 -1.04
C LEU A 356 18.77 -2.00 0.37
N VAL A 357 19.72 -2.81 0.84
CA VAL A 357 19.65 -3.45 2.18
C VAL A 357 20.98 -3.34 2.89
N MET A 358 20.96 -2.87 4.13
CA MET A 358 22.13 -2.84 4.99
C MET A 358 22.45 -4.25 5.51
N PRO A 359 23.70 -4.70 5.46
CA PRO A 359 24.13 -5.92 6.13
C PRO A 359 24.05 -5.78 7.65
N VAL A 360 23.99 -6.91 8.33
CA VAL A 360 23.99 -6.99 9.80
C VAL A 360 25.35 -7.53 10.27
N ASN A 361 25.96 -6.89 11.24
CA ASN A 361 27.18 -7.40 11.85
C ASN A 361 26.91 -8.73 12.53
N ILE A 362 27.55 -9.78 12.07
CA ILE A 362 27.56 -11.10 12.70
C ILE A 362 28.78 -11.17 13.63
N ARG A 363 28.56 -11.42 14.92
CA ARG A 363 29.65 -11.85 15.81
C ARG A 363 30.08 -13.24 15.36
N VAL A 364 31.33 -13.36 14.88
CA VAL A 364 31.95 -14.62 14.46
C VAL A 364 32.28 -15.44 15.71
#